data_24ddbd33121ef47ec5599877af1eb4a0
#
_entry.id   24ddbd33121ef47ec5599877af1eb4a0
#
_cell.length_a   1.000
_cell.length_b   1.000
_cell.length_c   1.000
_cell.angle_alpha   90.00
_cell.angle_beta   90.00
_cell.angle_gamma   90.00
#
_symmetry.space_group_name_H-M   'P 1'
#
loop_
_entity.id
_entity.type
_entity.pdbx_description
1 polymer ?
#
loop_
_entity_poly.entity_id
_entity_poly.type
_entity_poly.pdbx_seq_one_letter_code
_entity_poly.pdbx_strand_id
1 'polypeptide(L)'
;MPTFDYTSRDYYGIREDLLTRAATLPIGNDWDTRSPADFGVMLVDLWAYMGDVLHFYVDRAAAETYLNTATQRDSVLALANLLDYTPLALNSAQATVTLGKTTGFVNGTVISEGTSFVAPSRNTTENTVYFVSTASASMSASTDSVTLSLQEGELVTSEQIINTIVADGNKSNGLPSQRFVLRNIHVVPSSVIAYVFEGPVVSGMATSVEYLYVENLNEYTASDRVFTVEVAADGIVQVIFGNGVNGKIPSTNAAITADYLKSSGSSGNIAQNRITSFAGSTPTGVIITSSTAATGGFDEESITSLKANVPLLFRTQDRAVSLQDFKDLILRIPGVVKGTASNSGSNVTLYPIPYQDDYLNIAFGSSIAIDSTIATDTLTYFAPRTMIGASVGIAPSINLVDVHIQATIYIKEGYVQRWVINAVEEAFNKFLDFDAVSFNQTLSVGQFYKAATAIEGVDYLYISVFNTTSSGLAANHRITSGPTSLLHKAADFVLVPSGGITG
;
A
#
# COMPACT_ATOMS: atom_id res chain seq x y z
N MET A 1 17.07 -7.49 -13.71
CA MET A 1 15.89 -7.78 -14.53
C MET A 1 16.40 -8.28 -15.87
N PRO A 2 15.83 -9.30 -16.48
CA PRO A 2 16.19 -9.64 -17.84
C PRO A 2 15.80 -8.46 -18.74
N THR A 3 16.76 -7.79 -19.28
CA THR A 3 16.55 -6.81 -20.35
C THR A 3 16.20 -7.61 -21.60
N PHE A 4 14.98 -7.46 -22.10
CA PHE A 4 14.65 -7.99 -23.41
C PHE A 4 15.38 -7.16 -24.46
N ASP A 5 16.26 -7.79 -25.18
CA ASP A 5 16.93 -7.24 -26.33
C ASP A 5 16.27 -7.89 -27.57
N TYR A 6 15.21 -7.26 -28.08
CA TYR A 6 14.49 -7.74 -29.25
C TYR A 6 15.22 -7.45 -30.53
N THR A 7 16.07 -6.45 -30.52
CA THR A 7 16.70 -5.97 -31.75
C THR A 7 18.15 -6.42 -31.89
N SER A 8 18.80 -6.86 -30.81
CA SER A 8 20.22 -7.26 -30.73
C SER A 8 21.19 -6.31 -31.47
N ARG A 9 20.78 -5.04 -31.68
CA ARG A 9 21.50 -4.02 -32.40
C ARG A 9 21.78 -2.84 -31.48
N ASP A 10 23.01 -2.80 -31.02
CA ASP A 10 23.56 -1.68 -30.25
C ASP A 10 24.32 -0.69 -31.17
N TYR A 11 24.77 0.41 -30.56
CA TYR A 11 25.58 1.41 -31.27
C TYR A 11 26.73 0.81 -32.09
N TYR A 12 27.47 -0.14 -31.52
CA TYR A 12 28.64 -0.74 -32.22
C TYR A 12 28.23 -1.60 -33.41
N GLY A 13 27.18 -2.39 -33.27
CA GLY A 13 26.63 -3.21 -34.32
C GLY A 13 26.09 -2.37 -35.50
N ILE A 14 25.32 -1.33 -35.19
CA ILE A 14 24.78 -0.41 -36.21
C ILE A 14 25.89 0.34 -36.91
N ARG A 15 26.88 0.81 -36.15
CA ARG A 15 28.04 1.53 -36.70
C ARG A 15 28.81 0.65 -37.72
N GLU A 16 29.12 -0.58 -37.36
CA GLU A 16 29.87 -1.48 -38.18
C GLU A 16 29.09 -1.86 -39.46
N ASP A 17 27.77 -2.10 -39.32
CA ASP A 17 26.89 -2.36 -40.47
C ASP A 17 26.87 -1.16 -41.45
N LEU A 18 26.78 0.06 -40.93
CA LEU A 18 26.78 1.29 -41.73
C LEU A 18 28.10 1.51 -42.45
N LEU A 19 29.24 1.29 -41.78
CA LEU A 19 30.57 1.40 -42.38
C LEU A 19 30.79 0.32 -43.44
N THR A 20 30.36 -0.91 -43.20
CA THR A 20 30.44 -1.99 -44.15
C THR A 20 29.58 -1.70 -45.38
N ARG A 21 28.34 -1.20 -45.16
CA ARG A 21 27.44 -0.84 -46.26
C ARG A 21 27.99 0.34 -47.09
N ALA A 22 28.57 1.35 -46.43
CA ALA A 22 29.17 2.48 -47.11
C ALA A 22 30.29 2.05 -48.04
N ALA A 23 31.14 1.11 -47.64
CA ALA A 23 32.22 0.56 -48.45
C ALA A 23 31.71 -0.25 -49.67
N THR A 24 30.49 -0.75 -49.70
CA THR A 24 29.88 -1.49 -50.81
C THR A 24 29.22 -0.57 -51.86
N LEU A 25 29.06 0.71 -51.56
CA LEU A 25 28.49 1.66 -52.52
C LEU A 25 29.53 2.11 -53.57
N PRO A 26 29.11 2.36 -54.83
CA PRO A 26 30.06 2.73 -55.91
C PRO A 26 30.92 3.97 -55.61
N ILE A 27 30.40 4.92 -54.83
CA ILE A 27 31.08 6.16 -54.41
C ILE A 27 32.00 5.90 -53.20
N GLY A 28 31.74 4.83 -52.42
CA GLY A 28 32.46 4.51 -51.19
C GLY A 28 33.62 3.53 -51.31
N ASN A 29 33.92 3.03 -52.54
CA ASN A 29 34.97 2.02 -52.75
C ASN A 29 36.39 2.50 -52.36
N ASP A 30 36.63 3.83 -52.40
CA ASP A 30 37.94 4.43 -52.04
C ASP A 30 37.92 4.99 -50.60
N TRP A 31 36.80 4.88 -49.86
CA TRP A 31 36.68 5.36 -48.50
C TRP A 31 36.85 4.21 -47.48
N ASP A 32 38.10 4.00 -47.13
CA ASP A 32 38.51 2.94 -46.21
C ASP A 32 38.87 3.42 -44.79
N THR A 33 38.86 4.75 -44.60
CA THR A 33 39.22 5.34 -43.30
C THR A 33 38.23 4.95 -42.20
N ARG A 34 38.78 4.66 -41.04
CA ARG A 34 38.03 4.35 -39.81
C ARG A 34 38.37 5.32 -38.65
N SER A 35 39.10 6.39 -38.98
CA SER A 35 39.51 7.39 -37.98
C SER A 35 38.32 8.18 -37.47
N PRO A 36 38.15 8.34 -36.16
CA PRO A 36 37.12 9.23 -35.59
C PRO A 36 37.25 10.70 -36.02
N ALA A 37 38.39 11.11 -36.54
CA ALA A 37 38.63 12.47 -37.06
C ALA A 37 38.10 12.69 -38.49
N ASP A 38 37.67 11.62 -39.17
CA ASP A 38 37.07 11.72 -40.48
C ASP A 38 35.61 12.15 -40.41
N PHE A 39 35.23 13.13 -41.21
CA PHE A 39 33.86 13.69 -41.20
C PHE A 39 32.80 12.65 -41.57
N GLY A 40 33.10 11.74 -42.50
CA GLY A 40 32.19 10.66 -42.87
C GLY A 40 31.96 9.66 -41.73
N VAL A 41 33.03 9.29 -40.99
CA VAL A 41 32.95 8.43 -39.82
C VAL A 41 32.15 9.12 -38.71
N MET A 42 32.37 10.43 -38.47
CA MET A 42 31.60 11.20 -37.54
C MET A 42 30.09 11.20 -37.85
N LEU A 43 29.70 11.33 -39.09
CA LEU A 43 28.29 11.22 -39.51
C LEU A 43 27.73 9.82 -39.27
N VAL A 44 28.50 8.78 -39.59
CA VAL A 44 28.08 7.38 -39.31
C VAL A 44 27.89 7.16 -37.80
N ASP A 45 28.78 7.70 -36.97
CA ASP A 45 28.69 7.62 -35.52
C ASP A 45 27.42 8.31 -34.98
N LEU A 46 27.07 9.48 -35.50
CA LEU A 46 25.81 10.17 -35.13
C LEU A 46 24.56 9.37 -35.54
N TRP A 47 24.57 8.77 -36.75
CA TRP A 47 23.47 7.93 -37.22
C TRP A 47 23.37 6.64 -36.41
N ALA A 48 24.50 6.01 -36.08
CA ALA A 48 24.55 4.82 -35.24
C ALA A 48 23.97 5.11 -33.83
N TYR A 49 24.36 6.24 -33.23
CA TYR A 49 23.82 6.69 -31.97
C TYR A 49 22.30 6.93 -32.01
N MET A 50 21.82 7.60 -33.08
CA MET A 50 20.38 7.79 -33.25
C MET A 50 19.63 6.47 -33.46
N GLY A 51 20.23 5.54 -34.16
CA GLY A 51 19.72 4.17 -34.37
C GLY A 51 19.60 3.41 -33.02
N ASP A 52 20.65 3.47 -32.23
CA ASP A 52 20.69 2.85 -30.89
C ASP A 52 19.58 3.39 -29.96
N VAL A 53 19.41 4.73 -29.91
CA VAL A 53 18.32 5.35 -29.17
C VAL A 53 16.94 4.90 -29.65
N LEU A 54 16.73 4.78 -30.96
CA LEU A 54 15.46 4.29 -31.51
C LEU A 54 15.22 2.81 -31.15
N HIS A 55 16.24 1.96 -31.21
CA HIS A 55 16.13 0.55 -30.81
C HIS A 55 15.83 0.43 -29.30
N PHE A 56 16.47 1.25 -28.47
CA PHE A 56 16.14 1.31 -27.04
C PHE A 56 14.65 1.62 -26.80
N TYR A 57 14.06 2.57 -27.53
CA TYR A 57 12.63 2.84 -27.40
C TYR A 57 11.75 1.71 -27.91
N VAL A 58 12.16 1.01 -28.99
CA VAL A 58 11.44 -0.17 -29.51
C VAL A 58 11.46 -1.30 -28.47
N ASP A 59 12.63 -1.60 -27.90
CA ASP A 59 12.77 -2.64 -26.88
C ASP A 59 11.98 -2.29 -25.62
N ARG A 60 12.00 -1.03 -25.20
CA ARG A 60 11.20 -0.55 -24.08
C ARG A 60 9.70 -0.67 -24.37
N ALA A 61 9.24 -0.26 -25.55
CA ALA A 61 7.83 -0.40 -25.93
C ALA A 61 7.40 -1.87 -25.97
N ALA A 62 8.26 -2.76 -26.50
CA ALA A 62 8.01 -4.19 -26.49
C ALA A 62 7.96 -4.77 -25.05
N ALA A 63 8.86 -4.32 -24.16
CA ALA A 63 8.86 -4.74 -22.77
C ALA A 63 7.57 -4.32 -22.03
N GLU A 64 6.99 -3.18 -22.36
CA GLU A 64 5.74 -2.70 -21.75
C GLU A 64 4.49 -3.50 -22.19
N THR A 65 4.57 -4.36 -23.20
CA THR A 65 3.45 -5.22 -23.64
C THR A 65 3.23 -6.46 -22.78
N TYR A 66 4.17 -6.80 -21.90
CA TYR A 66 4.08 -7.99 -21.04
C TYR A 66 4.08 -7.60 -19.57
N LEU A 67 3.14 -8.15 -18.80
CA LEU A 67 2.96 -7.86 -17.37
C LEU A 67 4.26 -8.01 -16.55
N ASN A 68 5.06 -9.04 -16.82
CA ASN A 68 6.29 -9.31 -16.07
C ASN A 68 7.39 -8.28 -16.33
N THR A 69 7.45 -7.73 -17.54
CA THR A 69 8.52 -6.81 -17.97
C THR A 69 8.10 -5.35 -17.97
N ALA A 70 6.79 -5.05 -18.02
CA ALA A 70 6.28 -3.68 -17.94
C ALA A 70 6.82 -2.95 -16.70
N THR A 71 7.29 -1.75 -16.87
CA THR A 71 7.86 -0.92 -15.78
C THR A 71 7.00 0.28 -15.45
N GLN A 72 6.17 0.70 -16.39
CA GLN A 72 5.26 1.83 -16.19
C GLN A 72 3.96 1.36 -15.56
N ARG A 73 3.46 2.13 -14.55
CA ARG A 73 2.22 1.81 -13.84
C ARG A 73 1.03 1.73 -14.78
N ASP A 74 0.93 2.68 -15.74
CA ASP A 74 -0.17 2.72 -16.71
C ASP A 74 -0.23 1.47 -17.58
N SER A 75 0.94 0.98 -18.04
CA SER A 75 1.03 -0.26 -18.82
C SER A 75 0.57 -1.46 -18.00
N VAL A 76 1.02 -1.55 -16.73
CA VAL A 76 0.62 -2.63 -15.82
C VAL A 76 -0.87 -2.59 -15.52
N LEU A 77 -1.43 -1.40 -15.26
CA LEU A 77 -2.86 -1.20 -15.03
C LEU A 77 -3.70 -1.56 -16.27
N ALA A 78 -3.26 -1.14 -17.46
CA ALA A 78 -3.93 -1.49 -18.71
C ALA A 78 -3.95 -3.01 -18.94
N LEU A 79 -2.83 -3.69 -18.67
CA LEU A 79 -2.74 -5.15 -18.77
C LEU A 79 -3.57 -5.85 -17.69
N ALA A 80 -3.63 -5.31 -16.48
CA ALA A 80 -4.47 -5.83 -15.40
C ALA A 80 -5.96 -5.72 -15.74
N ASN A 81 -6.39 -4.57 -16.26
CA ASN A 81 -7.77 -4.34 -16.69
C ASN A 81 -8.22 -5.29 -17.81
N LEU A 82 -7.32 -5.70 -18.72
CA LEU A 82 -7.63 -6.74 -19.73
C LEU A 82 -7.97 -8.10 -19.11
N LEU A 83 -7.51 -8.35 -17.88
CA LEU A 83 -7.77 -9.58 -17.12
C LEU A 83 -8.88 -9.39 -16.07
N ASP A 84 -9.64 -8.29 -16.15
CA ASP A 84 -10.70 -7.92 -15.20
C ASP A 84 -10.18 -7.78 -13.76
N TYR A 85 -8.94 -7.33 -13.61
CA TYR A 85 -8.32 -7.09 -12.32
C TYR A 85 -8.52 -5.64 -11.89
N THR A 86 -9.25 -5.43 -10.80
CA THR A 86 -9.37 -4.10 -10.17
C THR A 86 -8.28 -3.95 -9.10
N PRO A 87 -7.33 -3.02 -9.25
CA PRO A 87 -6.32 -2.76 -8.24
C PRO A 87 -6.91 -2.33 -6.91
N LEU A 88 -6.26 -2.68 -5.81
CA LEU A 88 -6.63 -2.15 -4.50
C LEU A 88 -6.31 -0.66 -4.46
N ALA A 89 -7.34 0.14 -4.22
CA ALA A 89 -7.22 1.59 -4.03
C ALA A 89 -6.76 1.90 -2.61
N LEU A 90 -6.15 3.08 -2.42
CA LEU A 90 -5.83 3.61 -1.10
C LEU A 90 -7.04 3.56 -0.17
N ASN A 91 -6.86 3.07 1.04
CA ASN A 91 -7.89 3.07 2.07
C ASN A 91 -7.34 3.62 3.38
N SER A 92 -8.21 4.29 4.15
CA SER A 92 -7.86 4.89 5.43
C SER A 92 -8.15 3.96 6.60
N ALA A 93 -7.37 4.09 7.67
CA ALA A 93 -7.57 3.35 8.89
C ALA A 93 -8.82 3.85 9.64
N GLN A 94 -9.47 2.95 10.37
CA GLN A 94 -10.63 3.25 11.20
C GLN A 94 -10.31 3.01 12.67
N ALA A 95 -10.84 3.88 13.54
CA ALA A 95 -10.70 3.78 14.98
C ALA A 95 -11.99 4.24 15.68
N THR A 96 -12.11 3.93 16.94
CA THR A 96 -13.18 4.45 17.79
C THR A 96 -12.57 5.19 18.96
N VAL A 97 -13.06 6.38 19.26
CA VAL A 97 -12.65 7.17 20.43
C VAL A 97 -13.79 7.23 21.44
N THR A 98 -13.43 7.10 22.72
CA THR A 98 -14.36 7.32 23.83
C THR A 98 -14.10 8.71 24.43
N LEU A 99 -15.12 9.52 24.43
CA LEU A 99 -15.11 10.87 25.01
C LEU A 99 -15.73 10.86 26.39
N GLY A 100 -15.08 11.50 27.31
CA GLY A 100 -15.55 11.68 28.71
C GLY A 100 -15.72 13.14 29.06
N LYS A 101 -16.26 13.39 30.24
CA LYS A 101 -16.48 14.72 30.76
C LYS A 101 -15.40 15.13 31.75
N THR A 102 -15.13 16.42 31.80
CA THR A 102 -14.27 17.04 32.81
C THR A 102 -14.90 18.30 33.34
N THR A 103 -14.26 18.95 34.30
CA THR A 103 -14.71 20.19 34.90
C THR A 103 -15.03 21.26 33.85
N GLY A 104 -16.22 21.86 33.94
CA GLY A 104 -16.67 22.85 32.95
C GLY A 104 -17.49 22.30 31.78
N PHE A 105 -17.87 21.03 31.81
CA PHE A 105 -18.71 20.42 30.77
C PHE A 105 -20.03 21.18 30.61
N VAL A 106 -20.39 21.48 29.37
CA VAL A 106 -21.65 22.13 28.99
C VAL A 106 -22.65 21.08 28.55
N ASN A 107 -23.81 21.02 29.15
CA ASN A 107 -24.86 20.07 28.77
C ASN A 107 -25.36 20.33 27.34
N GLY A 108 -25.48 19.27 26.56
CA GLY A 108 -25.87 19.34 25.15
C GLY A 108 -24.73 19.70 24.20
N THR A 109 -23.47 19.53 24.62
CA THR A 109 -22.32 19.67 23.72
C THR A 109 -22.43 18.67 22.59
N VAL A 110 -22.39 19.17 21.34
CA VAL A 110 -22.41 18.36 20.12
C VAL A 110 -21.01 18.37 19.52
N ILE A 111 -20.48 17.18 19.26
CA ILE A 111 -19.30 16.96 18.40
C ILE A 111 -19.84 16.66 17.01
N SER A 112 -19.60 17.57 16.07
CA SER A 112 -20.12 17.44 14.71
C SER A 112 -19.30 16.41 13.92
N GLU A 113 -19.94 15.78 12.95
CA GLU A 113 -19.26 15.08 11.88
C GLU A 113 -18.20 15.98 11.24
N GLY A 114 -17.06 15.41 10.83
CA GLY A 114 -15.93 16.17 10.31
C GLY A 114 -15.02 16.78 11.37
N THR A 115 -15.31 16.58 12.68
CA THR A 115 -14.40 17.03 13.74
C THR A 115 -13.09 16.28 13.68
N SER A 116 -11.97 17.01 13.65
CA SER A 116 -10.63 16.43 13.49
C SER A 116 -9.97 16.13 14.84
N PHE A 117 -9.33 14.98 14.93
CA PHE A 117 -8.57 14.47 16.07
C PHE A 117 -7.12 14.22 15.67
N VAL A 118 -6.23 14.16 16.66
CA VAL A 118 -4.79 14.01 16.42
C VAL A 118 -4.20 12.87 17.24
N ALA A 119 -3.42 12.05 16.57
CA ALA A 119 -2.43 11.17 17.18
C ALA A 119 -1.04 11.80 16.95
N PRO A 120 -0.43 12.42 17.98
CA PRO A 120 0.86 13.10 17.82
C PRO A 120 1.99 12.11 17.55
N SER A 121 3.00 12.56 16.84
CA SER A 121 4.23 11.77 16.61
C SER A 121 4.93 11.47 17.94
N ARG A 122 5.55 10.29 18.07
CA ARG A 122 6.34 9.90 19.26
C ARG A 122 7.78 10.35 19.17
N ASN A 123 8.28 10.52 17.94
CA ASN A 123 9.68 10.84 17.67
C ASN A 123 9.79 11.67 16.38
N THR A 124 11.01 12.04 16.00
CA THR A 124 11.27 12.87 14.81
C THR A 124 11.08 12.14 13.48
N THR A 125 10.91 10.83 13.49
CA THR A 125 10.74 9.99 12.28
C THR A 125 9.29 9.63 12.00
N GLU A 126 8.42 9.64 13.01
CA GLU A 126 6.98 9.44 12.83
C GLU A 126 6.28 10.74 12.46
N ASN A 127 5.29 10.65 11.58
CA ASN A 127 4.40 11.76 11.27
C ASN A 127 3.24 11.84 12.27
N THR A 128 2.70 13.04 12.44
CA THR A 128 1.42 13.23 13.13
C THR A 128 0.30 12.67 12.26
N VAL A 129 -0.57 11.83 12.83
CA VAL A 129 -1.70 11.24 12.12
C VAL A 129 -2.98 11.96 12.53
N TYR A 130 -3.78 12.33 11.54
CA TYR A 130 -5.05 13.00 11.73
C TYR A 130 -6.19 12.01 11.54
N PHE A 131 -7.27 12.23 12.30
CA PHE A 131 -8.51 11.46 12.21
C PHE A 131 -9.69 12.40 12.14
N VAL A 132 -10.74 11.98 11.44
CA VAL A 132 -11.97 12.76 11.28
C VAL A 132 -13.15 11.92 11.76
N SER A 133 -14.09 12.54 12.50
CA SER A 133 -15.30 11.84 12.92
C SER A 133 -16.23 11.60 11.73
N THR A 134 -16.72 10.37 11.62
CA THR A 134 -17.64 9.93 10.56
C THR A 134 -19.11 10.15 10.90
N ALA A 135 -19.39 10.58 12.12
CA ALA A 135 -20.74 10.87 12.59
C ALA A 135 -20.72 11.97 13.67
N SER A 136 -21.85 12.62 13.87
CA SER A 136 -22.01 13.54 14.98
C SER A 136 -22.45 12.80 16.25
N ALA A 137 -21.96 13.27 17.41
CA ALA A 137 -22.33 12.75 18.71
C ALA A 137 -22.73 13.89 19.67
N SER A 138 -23.76 13.67 20.48
CA SER A 138 -24.18 14.61 21.47
C SER A 138 -23.95 14.07 22.89
N MET A 139 -23.37 14.90 23.75
CA MET A 139 -23.13 14.56 25.14
C MET A 139 -24.12 15.34 26.06
N SER A 140 -24.84 14.59 26.87
CA SER A 140 -25.79 15.18 27.85
C SER A 140 -25.28 15.04 29.28
N ALA A 141 -25.86 15.75 30.24
CA ALA A 141 -25.49 15.65 31.65
C ALA A 141 -25.66 14.23 32.22
N SER A 142 -26.56 13.43 31.64
CA SER A 142 -26.86 12.06 32.07
C SER A 142 -26.00 10.97 31.46
N THR A 143 -25.24 11.26 30.39
CA THR A 143 -24.32 10.29 29.75
C THR A 143 -22.91 10.48 30.29
N ASP A 144 -22.28 9.45 30.84
CA ASP A 144 -20.91 9.54 31.38
C ASP A 144 -19.84 9.53 30.29
N SER A 145 -20.08 8.82 29.21
CA SER A 145 -19.19 8.77 28.04
C SER A 145 -19.96 8.56 26.74
N VAL A 146 -19.34 8.96 25.62
CA VAL A 146 -19.87 8.76 24.28
C VAL A 146 -18.76 8.21 23.41
N THR A 147 -19.06 7.18 22.62
CA THR A 147 -18.15 6.62 21.62
C THR A 147 -18.41 7.27 20.27
N LEU A 148 -17.33 7.55 19.54
CA LEU A 148 -17.37 8.17 18.22
C LEU A 148 -16.46 7.39 17.27
N SER A 149 -16.99 7.04 16.10
CA SER A 149 -16.20 6.40 15.03
C SER A 149 -15.37 7.44 14.30
N LEU A 150 -14.13 7.11 14.07
CA LEU A 150 -13.14 7.95 13.39
C LEU A 150 -12.59 7.25 12.17
N GLN A 151 -12.29 8.04 11.15
CA GLN A 151 -11.58 7.62 9.96
C GLN A 151 -10.28 8.42 9.84
N GLU A 152 -9.17 7.76 9.56
CA GLU A 152 -7.88 8.42 9.41
C GLU A 152 -7.88 9.27 8.15
N GLY A 153 -7.30 10.46 8.26
CA GLY A 153 -7.07 11.37 7.15
C GLY A 153 -7.37 12.83 7.49
N GLU A 154 -7.09 13.67 6.52
CA GLU A 154 -7.37 15.09 6.52
C GLU A 154 -8.55 15.39 5.60
N LEU A 155 -9.62 15.97 6.14
CA LEU A 155 -10.80 16.31 5.35
C LEU A 155 -10.55 17.60 4.54
N VAL A 156 -10.64 17.48 3.23
CA VAL A 156 -10.62 18.59 2.29
C VAL A 156 -12.06 18.90 1.88
N THR A 157 -12.51 20.14 2.06
CA THR A 157 -13.89 20.53 1.77
C THR A 157 -13.97 21.62 0.70
N SER A 158 -14.98 21.53 -0.14
CA SER A 158 -15.31 22.52 -1.17
C SER A 158 -14.17 22.86 -2.14
N GLU A 159 -13.31 21.88 -2.42
CA GLU A 159 -12.27 22.06 -3.41
C GLU A 159 -12.87 22.23 -4.81
N GLN A 160 -12.45 23.27 -5.51
CA GLN A 160 -12.78 23.46 -6.92
C GLN A 160 -11.93 22.52 -7.78
N ILE A 161 -12.55 21.47 -8.29
CA ILE A 161 -11.88 20.47 -9.13
C ILE A 161 -11.75 20.95 -10.56
N ILE A 162 -10.65 20.60 -11.21
CA ILE A 162 -10.27 21.17 -12.52
C ILE A 162 -10.70 20.22 -13.64
N ASN A 163 -11.49 20.73 -14.59
CA ASN A 163 -11.82 20.02 -15.83
C ASN A 163 -10.56 19.91 -16.72
N THR A 164 -10.22 18.73 -17.17
CA THR A 164 -9.02 18.47 -17.97
C THR A 164 -9.10 19.01 -19.41
N ILE A 165 -10.31 19.34 -19.89
CA ILE A 165 -10.58 19.65 -21.30
C ILE A 165 -10.96 21.14 -21.50
N VAL A 166 -11.39 21.84 -20.45
CA VAL A 166 -11.95 23.21 -20.58
C VAL A 166 -11.06 24.23 -19.89
N ALA A 167 -10.77 25.33 -20.60
CA ALA A 167 -9.97 26.44 -20.08
C ALA A 167 -10.59 27.16 -18.87
N ASP A 168 -11.88 27.00 -18.61
CA ASP A 168 -12.65 27.64 -17.53
C ASP A 168 -12.63 26.87 -16.18
N GLY A 169 -11.61 26.05 -15.98
CA GLY A 169 -11.28 25.48 -14.67
C GLY A 169 -12.28 24.44 -14.17
N ASN A 170 -13.24 24.81 -13.31
CA ASN A 170 -14.10 23.88 -12.57
C ASN A 170 -15.51 23.73 -13.14
N LYS A 171 -15.74 24.07 -14.42
CA LYS A 171 -17.09 24.03 -15.03
C LYS A 171 -17.29 22.83 -15.94
N SER A 172 -18.52 22.30 -15.91
CA SER A 172 -18.95 21.27 -16.85
C SER A 172 -19.09 21.85 -18.26
N ASN A 173 -18.66 21.10 -19.27
CA ASN A 173 -18.90 21.42 -20.68
C ASN A 173 -20.17 20.76 -21.24
N GLY A 174 -20.88 19.93 -20.44
CA GLY A 174 -22.10 19.22 -20.86
C GLY A 174 -21.83 18.02 -21.78
N LEU A 175 -20.58 17.63 -21.99
CA LEU A 175 -20.24 16.46 -22.80
C LEU A 175 -20.20 15.15 -21.97
N PRO A 176 -20.37 13.97 -22.59
CA PRO A 176 -20.27 12.69 -21.91
C PRO A 176 -18.88 12.42 -21.33
N SER A 177 -18.85 11.67 -20.23
CA SER A 177 -17.61 11.12 -19.62
C SER A 177 -16.56 12.20 -19.30
N GLN A 178 -16.99 13.34 -18.78
CA GLN A 178 -16.09 14.43 -18.40
C GLN A 178 -15.20 14.02 -17.25
N ARG A 179 -13.94 14.44 -17.30
CA ARG A 179 -12.91 14.16 -16.30
C ARG A 179 -12.52 15.43 -15.56
N PHE A 180 -12.50 15.37 -14.24
CA PHE A 180 -12.08 16.46 -13.37
C PHE A 180 -10.97 15.95 -12.43
N VAL A 181 -9.93 16.76 -12.27
CA VAL A 181 -8.74 16.41 -11.47
C VAL A 181 -8.86 17.00 -10.08
N LEU A 182 -8.58 16.19 -9.05
CA LEU A 182 -8.35 16.65 -7.69
C LEU A 182 -6.90 17.15 -7.56
N ARG A 183 -6.68 18.18 -6.73
CA ARG A 183 -5.34 18.78 -6.54
C ARG A 183 -4.43 17.94 -5.67
N ASN A 184 -5.04 17.19 -4.76
CA ASN A 184 -4.29 16.37 -3.81
C ASN A 184 -4.10 14.94 -4.35
N ILE A 185 -2.98 14.37 -4.00
CA ILE A 185 -2.68 12.94 -4.12
C ILE A 185 -3.05 12.22 -2.81
N HIS A 186 -3.05 10.89 -2.80
CA HIS A 186 -3.41 10.08 -1.65
C HIS A 186 -4.86 10.31 -1.16
N VAL A 187 -5.76 10.51 -2.10
CA VAL A 187 -7.20 10.63 -1.83
C VAL A 187 -7.81 9.24 -1.70
N VAL A 188 -8.67 9.06 -0.71
CA VAL A 188 -9.48 7.83 -0.56
C VAL A 188 -10.65 7.89 -1.55
N PRO A 189 -10.72 7.06 -2.60
CA PRO A 189 -11.73 7.19 -3.66
C PRO A 189 -13.17 7.11 -3.13
N SER A 190 -13.42 6.22 -2.17
CA SER A 190 -14.75 6.05 -1.57
C SER A 190 -15.22 7.22 -0.70
N SER A 191 -14.32 8.13 -0.32
CA SER A 191 -14.65 9.32 0.47
C SER A 191 -15.03 10.54 -0.38
N VAL A 192 -14.85 10.46 -1.71
CA VAL A 192 -15.10 11.60 -2.59
C VAL A 192 -16.60 11.83 -2.75
N ILE A 193 -17.02 13.05 -2.49
CA ILE A 193 -18.38 13.54 -2.74
C ILE A 193 -18.26 14.72 -3.70
N ALA A 194 -18.91 14.64 -4.85
CA ALA A 194 -18.90 15.73 -5.83
C ALA A 194 -20.19 16.55 -5.75
N TYR A 195 -20.05 17.85 -5.64
CA TYR A 195 -21.16 18.80 -5.62
C TYR A 195 -21.22 19.56 -6.93
N VAL A 196 -22.30 19.36 -7.67
CA VAL A 196 -22.56 20.03 -8.96
C VAL A 196 -23.58 21.14 -8.74
N PHE A 197 -23.26 22.38 -9.12
CA PHE A 197 -24.13 23.54 -8.96
C PHE A 197 -25.13 23.63 -10.12
N GLU A 198 -26.10 22.74 -10.13
CA GLU A 198 -27.15 22.61 -11.16
C GLU A 198 -28.58 22.56 -10.57
N GLY A 199 -28.70 22.72 -9.26
CA GLY A 199 -29.98 22.71 -8.57
C GLY A 199 -30.80 23.99 -8.79
N PRO A 200 -31.98 24.12 -8.16
CA PRO A 200 -32.83 25.31 -8.24
C PRO A 200 -32.08 26.58 -7.88
N VAL A 201 -32.33 27.66 -8.61
CA VAL A 201 -31.71 28.95 -8.33
C VAL A 201 -32.35 29.59 -7.10
N VAL A 202 -31.54 29.86 -6.07
CA VAL A 202 -31.93 30.54 -4.84
C VAL A 202 -31.05 31.78 -4.69
N SER A 203 -31.68 32.95 -4.55
CA SER A 203 -30.98 34.25 -4.45
C SER A 203 -30.00 34.54 -5.61
N GLY A 204 -30.31 34.05 -6.81
CA GLY A 204 -29.49 34.28 -8.02
C GLY A 204 -28.34 33.27 -8.21
N MET A 205 -28.17 32.30 -7.32
CA MET A 205 -27.17 31.23 -7.47
C MET A 205 -27.83 29.85 -7.56
N ALA A 206 -27.31 28.98 -8.42
CA ALA A 206 -27.73 27.59 -8.48
C ALA A 206 -27.32 26.89 -7.19
N THR A 207 -28.19 26.07 -6.62
CA THR A 207 -27.86 25.24 -5.46
C THR A 207 -27.04 24.04 -5.89
N SER A 208 -26.16 23.58 -5.00
CA SER A 208 -25.40 22.36 -5.22
C SER A 208 -26.27 21.12 -5.10
N VAL A 209 -25.97 20.16 -5.94
CA VAL A 209 -26.57 18.83 -5.93
C VAL A 209 -25.46 17.82 -5.78
N GLU A 210 -25.64 16.90 -4.87
CA GLU A 210 -24.67 15.84 -4.58
C GLU A 210 -24.70 14.75 -5.64
N TYR A 211 -23.51 14.32 -6.06
CA TYR A 211 -23.26 13.15 -6.88
C TYR A 211 -22.48 12.15 -6.04
N LEU A 212 -22.86 10.86 -6.12
CA LEU A 212 -22.31 9.79 -5.29
C LEU A 212 -21.24 9.01 -6.05
N TYR A 213 -20.18 8.63 -5.34
CA TYR A 213 -19.17 7.73 -5.85
C TYR A 213 -19.72 6.32 -6.04
N VAL A 214 -19.41 5.71 -7.18
CA VAL A 214 -19.70 4.32 -7.50
C VAL A 214 -18.49 3.69 -8.20
N GLU A 215 -18.25 2.41 -7.95
CA GLU A 215 -17.14 1.69 -8.59
C GLU A 215 -17.39 1.48 -10.08
N ASN A 216 -18.64 1.19 -10.47
CA ASN A 216 -19.00 0.89 -11.84
C ASN A 216 -20.24 1.67 -12.28
N LEU A 217 -20.08 2.56 -13.27
CA LEU A 217 -21.17 3.35 -13.82
C LEU A 217 -22.19 2.52 -14.62
N ASN A 218 -21.81 1.32 -15.11
CA ASN A 218 -22.67 0.51 -15.97
C ASN A 218 -23.93 -0.03 -15.26
N GLU A 219 -23.97 0.02 -13.94
CA GLU A 219 -25.11 -0.41 -13.14
C GLU A 219 -26.19 0.66 -12.97
N TYR A 220 -25.93 1.89 -13.46
CA TYR A 220 -26.75 3.06 -13.23
C TYR A 220 -27.35 3.59 -14.54
N THR A 221 -28.44 4.36 -14.40
CA THR A 221 -29.19 4.92 -15.52
C THR A 221 -28.80 6.36 -15.83
N ALA A 222 -29.26 6.90 -16.96
CA ALA A 222 -29.00 8.26 -17.42
C ALA A 222 -29.46 9.36 -16.44
N SER A 223 -30.34 9.08 -15.49
CA SER A 223 -30.85 10.04 -14.49
C SER A 223 -30.10 10.01 -13.17
N ASP A 224 -29.29 8.96 -12.92
CA ASP A 224 -28.61 8.77 -11.64
C ASP A 224 -27.41 9.71 -11.53
N ARG A 225 -27.33 10.38 -10.39
CA ARG A 225 -26.25 11.33 -10.06
C ARG A 225 -25.09 10.58 -9.46
N VAL A 226 -24.32 9.97 -10.32
CA VAL A 226 -23.19 9.12 -9.93
C VAL A 226 -21.94 9.49 -10.74
N PHE A 227 -20.79 9.20 -10.14
CA PHE A 227 -19.48 9.32 -10.79
C PHE A 227 -18.59 8.18 -10.33
N THR A 228 -17.55 7.90 -11.10
CA THR A 228 -16.48 6.99 -10.69
C THR A 228 -15.16 7.75 -10.52
N VAL A 229 -14.21 7.13 -9.88
CA VAL A 229 -12.88 7.69 -9.63
C VAL A 229 -11.83 6.81 -10.28
N GLU A 230 -10.92 7.42 -10.99
CA GLU A 230 -9.74 6.76 -11.56
C GLU A 230 -8.48 7.40 -10.96
N VAL A 231 -7.54 6.58 -10.53
CA VAL A 231 -6.24 7.05 -10.02
C VAL A 231 -5.21 6.84 -11.11
N ALA A 232 -4.60 7.92 -11.59
CA ALA A 232 -3.56 7.89 -12.60
C ALA A 232 -2.23 7.38 -12.00
N ALA A 233 -1.28 7.01 -12.86
CA ALA A 233 0.01 6.45 -12.44
C ALA A 233 0.86 7.38 -11.55
N ASP A 234 0.67 8.67 -11.68
CA ASP A 234 1.30 9.72 -10.87
C ASP A 234 0.59 9.97 -9.52
N GLY A 235 -0.45 9.17 -9.21
CA GLY A 235 -1.26 9.31 -8.01
C GLY A 235 -2.32 10.42 -8.08
N ILE A 236 -2.47 11.08 -9.24
CA ILE A 236 -3.51 12.09 -9.46
C ILE A 236 -4.86 11.39 -9.59
N VAL A 237 -5.81 11.86 -8.80
CA VAL A 237 -7.16 11.32 -8.76
C VAL A 237 -8.08 12.10 -9.70
N GLN A 238 -8.79 11.37 -10.57
CA GLN A 238 -9.72 11.92 -11.54
C GLN A 238 -11.15 11.47 -11.23
N VAL A 239 -12.06 12.42 -11.15
CA VAL A 239 -13.51 12.20 -11.04
C VAL A 239 -14.08 12.12 -12.45
N ILE A 240 -14.76 11.04 -12.80
CA ILE A 240 -15.32 10.76 -14.12
C ILE A 240 -16.83 10.68 -14.00
N PHE A 241 -17.53 11.63 -14.62
CA PHE A 241 -18.99 11.67 -14.63
C PHE A 241 -19.59 10.75 -15.69
N GLY A 242 -20.90 10.50 -15.57
CA GLY A 242 -21.65 9.66 -16.49
C GLY A 242 -21.64 10.14 -17.94
N ASN A 243 -22.04 9.26 -18.85
CA ASN A 243 -22.06 9.49 -20.28
C ASN A 243 -23.46 9.81 -20.83
N GLY A 244 -24.48 9.92 -19.96
CA GLY A 244 -25.87 10.14 -20.34
C GLY A 244 -26.63 8.86 -20.71
N VAL A 245 -25.98 7.70 -20.66
CA VAL A 245 -26.60 6.38 -20.68
C VAL A 245 -26.40 5.72 -19.31
N ASN A 246 -25.16 5.72 -18.85
CA ASN A 246 -24.73 5.22 -17.55
C ASN A 246 -24.29 6.42 -16.71
N GLY A 247 -25.15 6.86 -15.80
CA GLY A 247 -24.94 8.06 -15.00
C GLY A 247 -25.27 9.39 -15.73
N LYS A 248 -25.73 10.37 -14.97
CA LYS A 248 -26.13 11.69 -15.47
C LYS A 248 -24.91 12.52 -15.86
N ILE A 249 -25.01 13.24 -16.99
CA ILE A 249 -24.04 14.28 -17.39
C ILE A 249 -24.33 15.54 -16.56
N PRO A 250 -23.33 16.15 -15.90
CA PRO A 250 -23.49 17.47 -15.26
C PRO A 250 -23.92 18.53 -16.25
N SER A 251 -24.83 19.42 -15.84
CA SER A 251 -25.35 20.46 -16.71
C SER A 251 -24.25 21.41 -17.22
N THR A 252 -24.36 21.86 -18.47
CA THR A 252 -23.39 22.78 -19.08
C THR A 252 -23.22 24.04 -18.22
N ASN A 253 -21.97 24.49 -18.03
CA ASN A 253 -21.56 25.62 -17.18
C ASN A 253 -21.83 25.44 -15.67
N ALA A 254 -22.29 24.27 -15.19
CA ALA A 254 -22.36 24.00 -13.76
C ALA A 254 -20.95 23.96 -13.16
N ALA A 255 -20.73 24.73 -12.12
CA ALA A 255 -19.49 24.64 -11.31
C ALA A 255 -19.50 23.34 -10.52
N ILE A 256 -18.32 22.77 -10.29
CA ILE A 256 -18.17 21.50 -9.57
C ILE A 256 -17.13 21.67 -8.47
N THR A 257 -17.49 21.24 -7.27
CA THR A 257 -16.58 21.14 -6.13
C THR A 257 -16.61 19.72 -5.58
N ALA A 258 -15.58 19.34 -4.85
CA ALA A 258 -15.51 18.06 -4.20
C ALA A 258 -15.08 18.19 -2.74
N ASP A 259 -15.65 17.34 -1.91
CA ASP A 259 -15.19 17.03 -0.56
C ASP A 259 -14.57 15.64 -0.60
N TYR A 260 -13.46 15.45 0.10
CA TYR A 260 -12.80 14.14 0.15
C TYR A 260 -11.82 14.05 1.31
N LEU A 261 -11.43 12.83 1.63
CA LEU A 261 -10.45 12.50 2.66
C LEU A 261 -9.10 12.19 2.02
N LYS A 262 -8.06 12.88 2.50
CA LYS A 262 -6.67 12.61 2.15
C LYS A 262 -6.07 11.74 3.26
N SER A 263 -5.66 10.51 2.92
CA SER A 263 -5.18 9.52 3.87
C SER A 263 -3.67 9.30 3.78
N SER A 264 -3.09 8.83 4.86
CA SER A 264 -1.71 8.36 4.94
C SER A 264 -1.60 6.84 4.71
N GLY A 265 -2.70 6.18 4.33
CA GLY A 265 -2.74 4.75 4.02
C GLY A 265 -2.32 3.87 5.21
N SER A 266 -1.36 3.00 4.97
CA SER A 266 -0.83 2.08 5.98
C SER A 266 -0.24 2.79 7.21
N SER A 267 0.30 3.99 7.05
CA SER A 267 0.82 4.83 8.15
C SER A 267 -0.28 5.34 9.09
N GLY A 268 -1.54 5.26 8.67
CA GLY A 268 -2.71 5.55 9.49
C GLY A 268 -3.03 4.48 10.53
N ASN A 269 -2.46 3.29 10.43
CA ASN A 269 -2.63 2.22 11.40
C ASN A 269 -1.80 2.52 12.64
N ILE A 270 -2.45 2.85 13.75
CA ILE A 270 -1.79 3.22 15.00
C ILE A 270 -2.29 2.36 16.17
N ALA A 271 -1.43 2.20 17.16
CA ALA A 271 -1.76 1.44 18.37
C ALA A 271 -2.87 2.09 19.19
N GLN A 272 -3.48 1.31 20.07
CA GLN A 272 -4.50 1.76 21.02
C GLN A 272 -4.03 2.95 21.87
N ASN A 273 -4.96 3.87 22.18
CA ASN A 273 -4.75 5.06 23.02
C ASN A 273 -3.73 6.08 22.46
N ARG A 274 -3.50 6.06 21.12
CA ARG A 274 -2.64 7.04 20.47
C ARG A 274 -3.37 8.34 20.09
N ILE A 275 -4.68 8.32 19.93
CA ILE A 275 -5.48 9.51 19.65
C ILE A 275 -5.72 10.21 20.97
N THR A 276 -5.07 11.37 21.20
CA THR A 276 -5.02 12.01 22.51
C THR A 276 -5.60 13.43 22.56
N SER A 277 -5.80 14.07 21.40
CA SER A 277 -6.27 15.45 21.35
C SER A 277 -7.14 15.74 20.13
N PHE A 278 -7.90 16.83 20.19
CA PHE A 278 -8.57 17.41 19.03
C PHE A 278 -7.57 18.20 18.20
N ALA A 279 -7.72 18.21 16.87
CA ALA A 279 -6.84 18.94 15.97
C ALA A 279 -7.12 20.46 15.92
N GLY A 280 -8.25 20.89 16.43
CA GLY A 280 -8.69 22.28 16.45
C GLY A 280 -9.12 22.72 17.86
N SER A 281 -10.22 23.49 17.95
CA SER A 281 -10.78 23.89 19.24
C SER A 281 -11.37 22.69 19.97
N THR A 282 -10.85 22.40 21.14
CA THR A 282 -11.41 21.37 22.03
C THR A 282 -12.76 21.86 22.61
N PRO A 283 -13.83 21.06 22.48
CA PRO A 283 -15.09 21.40 23.11
C PRO A 283 -14.95 21.53 24.65
N THR A 284 -15.51 22.58 25.22
CA THR A 284 -15.33 22.86 26.66
C THR A 284 -15.81 21.71 27.52
N GLY A 285 -14.96 21.22 28.41
CA GLY A 285 -15.28 20.15 29.34
C GLY A 285 -15.38 18.74 28.74
N VAL A 286 -14.87 18.53 27.49
CA VAL A 286 -14.79 17.22 26.88
C VAL A 286 -13.33 16.80 26.81
N ILE A 287 -13.05 15.53 27.12
CA ILE A 287 -11.73 14.91 27.04
C ILE A 287 -11.82 13.57 26.31
N ILE A 288 -10.70 13.14 25.70
CA ILE A 288 -10.55 11.81 25.16
C ILE A 288 -10.08 10.90 26.29
N THR A 289 -10.86 9.87 26.63
CA THR A 289 -10.56 8.93 27.71
C THR A 289 -9.83 7.69 27.20
N SER A 290 -10.17 7.21 26.01
CA SER A 290 -9.51 6.07 25.37
C SER A 290 -9.74 6.10 23.86
N SER A 291 -8.90 5.41 23.12
CA SER A 291 -9.13 5.10 21.70
C SER A 291 -8.76 3.64 21.42
N THR A 292 -9.48 3.01 20.49
CA THR A 292 -9.05 1.72 19.94
C THR A 292 -7.79 1.89 19.10
N ALA A 293 -7.13 0.78 18.77
CA ALA A 293 -6.16 0.80 17.69
C ALA A 293 -6.85 1.21 16.38
N ALA A 294 -6.18 1.99 15.55
CA ALA A 294 -6.62 2.25 14.19
C ALA A 294 -6.13 1.16 13.28
N THR A 295 -7.03 0.56 12.50
CA THR A 295 -6.77 -0.57 11.61
C THR A 295 -7.47 -0.40 10.27
N GLY A 296 -7.08 -1.18 9.25
CA GLY A 296 -7.72 -1.17 7.94
C GLY A 296 -7.15 -0.15 6.94
N GLY A 297 -6.14 0.64 7.35
CA GLY A 297 -5.41 1.51 6.44
C GLY A 297 -4.44 0.72 5.57
N PHE A 298 -4.42 0.98 4.27
CA PHE A 298 -3.45 0.40 3.34
C PHE A 298 -3.19 1.34 2.17
N ASP A 299 -1.99 1.22 1.63
CA ASP A 299 -1.54 2.03 0.51
C ASP A 299 -2.11 1.50 -0.80
N GLU A 300 -2.07 2.33 -1.82
CA GLU A 300 -2.38 1.93 -3.18
C GLU A 300 -1.48 0.76 -3.62
N GLU A 301 -2.07 -0.22 -4.31
CA GLU A 301 -1.36 -1.42 -4.72
C GLU A 301 -0.13 -1.09 -5.59
N SER A 302 1.04 -1.58 -5.18
CA SER A 302 2.31 -1.34 -5.86
C SER A 302 2.39 -2.13 -7.18
N ILE A 303 3.21 -1.65 -8.12
CA ILE A 303 3.50 -2.36 -9.38
C ILE A 303 3.96 -3.80 -9.12
N THR A 304 4.78 -4.01 -8.10
CA THR A 304 5.28 -5.35 -7.74
C THR A 304 4.15 -6.26 -7.26
N SER A 305 3.25 -5.73 -6.43
CA SER A 305 2.07 -6.44 -5.96
C SER A 305 1.10 -6.75 -7.11
N LEU A 306 0.82 -5.77 -7.98
CA LEU A 306 -0.01 -5.96 -9.17
C LEU A 306 0.50 -7.12 -10.04
N LYS A 307 1.81 -7.13 -10.35
CA LYS A 307 2.44 -8.21 -11.13
C LYS A 307 2.33 -9.59 -10.48
N ALA A 308 2.35 -9.64 -9.16
CA ALA A 308 2.20 -10.89 -8.42
C ALA A 308 0.73 -11.35 -8.36
N ASN A 309 -0.21 -10.43 -8.11
CA ASN A 309 -1.60 -10.73 -7.82
C ASN A 309 -2.46 -10.95 -9.07
N VAL A 310 -2.22 -10.20 -10.16
CA VAL A 310 -2.99 -10.34 -11.41
C VAL A 310 -3.04 -11.79 -11.93
N PRO A 311 -1.91 -12.53 -12.04
CA PRO A 311 -1.94 -13.93 -12.46
C PRO A 311 -2.69 -14.85 -11.48
N LEU A 312 -2.68 -14.51 -10.17
CA LEU A 312 -3.37 -15.31 -9.14
C LEU A 312 -4.89 -15.19 -9.28
N LEU A 313 -5.40 -13.97 -9.47
CA LEU A 313 -6.83 -13.76 -9.71
C LEU A 313 -7.29 -14.44 -11.00
N PHE A 314 -6.54 -14.31 -12.07
CA PHE A 314 -6.85 -14.99 -13.33
C PHE A 314 -6.90 -16.51 -13.16
N ARG A 315 -5.99 -17.10 -12.38
CA ARG A 315 -5.98 -18.53 -12.06
C ARG A 315 -7.20 -18.96 -11.27
N THR A 316 -7.61 -18.19 -10.26
CA THR A 316 -8.75 -18.50 -9.39
C THR A 316 -10.09 -18.23 -10.06
N GLN A 317 -10.13 -17.39 -11.11
CA GLN A 317 -11.36 -16.91 -11.76
C GLN A 317 -12.37 -16.35 -10.73
N ASP A 318 -11.87 -15.66 -9.71
CA ASP A 318 -12.62 -15.10 -8.60
C ASP A 318 -13.49 -16.13 -7.84
N ARG A 319 -13.03 -17.38 -7.77
CA ARG A 319 -13.71 -18.50 -7.08
C ARG A 319 -12.75 -19.22 -6.15
N ALA A 320 -13.23 -19.56 -4.96
CA ALA A 320 -12.48 -20.28 -3.95
C ALA A 320 -12.93 -21.77 -3.95
N VAL A 321 -12.18 -22.62 -4.63
CA VAL A 321 -12.44 -24.06 -4.77
C VAL A 321 -11.35 -24.87 -4.08
N SER A 322 -10.10 -24.58 -4.37
CA SER A 322 -8.93 -25.22 -3.74
C SER A 322 -8.44 -24.42 -2.53
N LEU A 323 -7.74 -25.09 -1.61
CA LEU A 323 -7.11 -24.39 -0.47
C LEU A 323 -6.17 -23.28 -0.92
N GLN A 324 -5.55 -23.44 -2.09
CA GLN A 324 -4.65 -22.44 -2.64
C GLN A 324 -5.43 -21.20 -3.14
N ASP A 325 -6.64 -21.39 -3.71
CA ASP A 325 -7.47 -20.26 -4.13
C ASP A 325 -7.89 -19.41 -2.92
N PHE A 326 -8.21 -20.05 -1.78
CA PHE A 326 -8.48 -19.31 -0.54
C PHE A 326 -7.27 -18.48 -0.08
N LYS A 327 -6.05 -19.03 -0.20
CA LYS A 327 -4.82 -18.30 0.17
C LYS A 327 -4.50 -17.14 -0.78
N ASP A 328 -4.81 -17.30 -2.06
CA ASP A 328 -4.59 -16.27 -3.06
C ASP A 328 -5.63 -15.13 -2.94
N LEU A 329 -6.89 -15.49 -2.74
CA LEU A 329 -7.97 -14.53 -2.64
C LEU A 329 -8.01 -13.77 -1.31
N ILE A 330 -7.50 -14.33 -0.20
CA ILE A 330 -7.49 -13.66 1.10
C ILE A 330 -6.68 -12.35 1.08
N LEU A 331 -5.67 -12.28 0.21
CA LEU A 331 -4.84 -11.08 0.03
C LEU A 331 -5.56 -9.95 -0.74
N ARG A 332 -6.75 -10.23 -1.27
CA ARG A 332 -7.61 -9.24 -1.96
C ARG A 332 -8.51 -8.47 -0.99
N ILE A 333 -8.56 -8.90 0.26
CA ILE A 333 -9.42 -8.27 1.25
C ILE A 333 -8.75 -7.00 1.75
N PRO A 334 -9.45 -5.85 1.69
CA PRO A 334 -8.92 -4.59 2.20
C PRO A 334 -8.42 -4.70 3.63
N GLY A 335 -7.21 -4.18 3.90
CA GLY A 335 -6.59 -4.24 5.21
C GLY A 335 -5.88 -5.55 5.56
N VAL A 336 -5.97 -6.60 4.73
CA VAL A 336 -5.22 -7.85 4.91
C VAL A 336 -3.90 -7.76 4.17
N VAL A 337 -2.80 -7.80 4.90
CA VAL A 337 -1.43 -7.77 4.34
C VAL A 337 -0.89 -9.18 4.16
N LYS A 338 -1.21 -10.07 5.08
CA LYS A 338 -0.81 -11.49 5.03
C LYS A 338 -2.01 -12.36 5.30
N GLY A 339 -2.03 -13.54 4.68
CA GLY A 339 -3.13 -14.47 4.90
C GLY A 339 -2.76 -15.90 4.54
N THR A 340 -3.40 -16.83 5.22
CA THR A 340 -3.32 -18.26 4.89
C THR A 340 -4.66 -18.93 5.17
N ALA A 341 -4.78 -20.17 4.72
CA ALA A 341 -5.95 -20.97 4.95
C ALA A 341 -5.55 -22.39 5.37
N SER A 342 -6.36 -23.00 6.22
CA SER A 342 -6.28 -24.42 6.54
C SER A 342 -7.65 -25.07 6.33
N ASN A 343 -7.68 -26.36 6.10
CA ASN A 343 -8.94 -27.08 5.97
C ASN A 343 -9.01 -28.32 6.88
N SER A 344 -10.21 -28.63 7.31
CA SER A 344 -10.56 -29.89 7.98
C SER A 344 -11.85 -30.42 7.34
N GLY A 345 -11.71 -31.36 6.41
CA GLY A 345 -12.82 -31.81 5.58
C GLY A 345 -13.34 -30.67 4.67
N SER A 346 -14.65 -30.40 4.74
CA SER A 346 -15.29 -29.30 4.02
C SER A 346 -15.21 -27.94 4.72
N ASN A 347 -14.65 -27.88 5.94
CA ASN A 347 -14.50 -26.64 6.69
C ASN A 347 -13.17 -26.01 6.37
N VAL A 348 -13.19 -24.78 5.90
CA VAL A 348 -12.00 -23.96 5.63
C VAL A 348 -11.90 -22.89 6.70
N THR A 349 -10.74 -22.80 7.36
CA THR A 349 -10.45 -21.76 8.33
C THR A 349 -9.45 -20.79 7.71
N LEU A 350 -9.79 -19.52 7.69
CA LEU A 350 -9.00 -18.43 7.15
C LEU A 350 -8.27 -17.68 8.27
N TYR A 351 -7.07 -17.20 7.96
CA TYR A 351 -6.18 -16.50 8.88
C TYR A 351 -5.76 -15.16 8.24
N PRO A 352 -6.66 -14.16 8.15
CA PRO A 352 -6.33 -12.82 7.64
C PRO A 352 -5.53 -12.05 8.68
N ILE A 353 -4.41 -11.43 8.28
CA ILE A 353 -3.59 -10.61 9.17
C ILE A 353 -3.51 -9.20 8.61
N PRO A 354 -3.95 -8.19 9.37
CA PRO A 354 -3.69 -6.80 9.08
C PRO A 354 -2.22 -6.45 9.32
N TYR A 355 -1.79 -5.28 8.86
CA TYR A 355 -0.48 -4.75 9.17
C TYR A 355 -0.29 -4.63 10.69
N GLN A 356 0.90 -4.99 11.17
CA GLN A 356 1.27 -4.94 12.58
C GLN A 356 2.42 -3.96 12.76
N ASP A 357 2.11 -2.75 13.22
CA ASP A 357 3.07 -1.64 13.40
C ASP A 357 4.17 -1.95 14.43
N ASP A 358 3.85 -2.72 15.47
CA ASP A 358 4.76 -3.01 16.58
C ASP A 358 5.05 -4.51 16.74
N TYR A 359 5.20 -5.20 15.59
CA TYR A 359 5.31 -6.66 15.55
C TYR A 359 6.45 -7.21 16.40
N LEU A 360 7.62 -6.57 16.37
CA LEU A 360 8.81 -7.02 17.10
C LEU A 360 8.67 -6.90 18.63
N ASN A 361 7.75 -6.06 19.12
CA ASN A 361 7.52 -5.80 20.54
C ASN A 361 6.24 -6.47 21.09
N ILE A 362 5.57 -7.30 20.30
CA ILE A 362 4.46 -8.12 20.81
C ILE A 362 4.96 -8.97 21.97
N ALA A 363 4.15 -9.07 23.03
CA ALA A 363 4.57 -9.82 24.21
C ALA A 363 4.82 -11.31 23.91
N PHE A 364 5.84 -11.86 24.51
CA PHE A 364 6.22 -13.28 24.41
C PHE A 364 5.04 -14.21 24.72
N GLY A 365 4.88 -15.26 23.92
CA GLY A 365 3.82 -16.25 24.06
C GLY A 365 2.42 -15.72 23.71
N SER A 366 2.35 -14.52 23.11
CA SER A 366 1.09 -13.92 22.64
C SER A 366 0.67 -14.47 21.30
N SER A 367 -0.53 -14.12 20.91
CA SER A 367 -1.10 -14.34 19.57
C SER A 367 -1.62 -13.02 19.02
N ILE A 368 -1.66 -12.90 17.70
CA ILE A 368 -2.30 -11.76 17.05
C ILE A 368 -3.80 -12.05 16.99
N ALA A 369 -4.60 -11.26 17.70
CA ALA A 369 -6.06 -11.33 17.59
C ALA A 369 -6.52 -10.79 16.22
N ILE A 370 -7.48 -11.46 15.61
CA ILE A 370 -8.07 -10.99 14.35
C ILE A 370 -9.21 -10.02 14.69
N ASP A 371 -9.12 -8.81 14.13
CA ASP A 371 -10.14 -7.79 14.31
C ASP A 371 -11.49 -8.23 13.75
N SER A 372 -12.58 -7.87 14.44
CA SER A 372 -13.94 -8.24 14.05
C SER A 372 -14.38 -7.65 12.72
N THR A 373 -13.87 -6.48 12.34
CA THR A 373 -14.16 -5.83 11.06
C THR A 373 -13.53 -6.62 9.93
N ILE A 374 -12.24 -6.94 10.04
CA ILE A 374 -11.52 -7.77 9.05
C ILE A 374 -12.15 -9.16 8.95
N ALA A 375 -12.57 -9.74 10.08
CA ALA A 375 -13.26 -11.03 10.06
C ALA A 375 -14.58 -10.95 9.28
N THR A 376 -15.37 -9.90 9.49
CA THR A 376 -16.64 -9.68 8.81
C THR A 376 -16.43 -9.42 7.32
N ASP A 377 -15.49 -8.55 6.95
CA ASP A 377 -15.17 -8.24 5.56
C ASP A 377 -14.67 -9.48 4.81
N THR A 378 -13.83 -10.29 5.49
CA THR A 378 -13.35 -11.57 4.95
C THR A 378 -14.52 -12.52 4.66
N LEU A 379 -15.43 -12.71 5.60
CA LEU A 379 -16.59 -13.58 5.39
C LEU A 379 -17.51 -13.06 4.27
N THR A 380 -17.74 -11.75 4.24
CA THR A 380 -18.56 -11.10 3.21
C THR A 380 -17.91 -11.27 1.83
N TYR A 381 -16.60 -11.12 1.71
CA TYR A 381 -15.87 -11.32 0.46
C TYR A 381 -15.95 -12.76 -0.04
N PHE A 382 -15.81 -13.76 0.83
CA PHE A 382 -15.83 -15.16 0.46
C PHE A 382 -17.24 -15.75 0.28
N ALA A 383 -18.29 -15.14 0.85
CA ALA A 383 -19.65 -15.67 0.78
C ALA A 383 -20.13 -15.98 -0.66
N PRO A 384 -20.01 -15.08 -1.65
CA PRO A 384 -20.41 -15.36 -3.04
C PRO A 384 -19.39 -16.23 -3.81
N ARG A 385 -18.17 -16.39 -3.31
CA ARG A 385 -17.04 -17.02 -4.00
C ARG A 385 -16.79 -18.46 -3.60
N THR A 386 -17.38 -18.88 -2.49
CA THR A 386 -17.17 -20.22 -1.93
C THR A 386 -18.10 -21.25 -2.59
N MET A 387 -17.55 -22.43 -2.88
CA MET A 387 -18.30 -23.55 -3.45
C MET A 387 -19.42 -24.01 -2.50
N ILE A 388 -20.58 -24.38 -3.05
CA ILE A 388 -21.69 -24.93 -2.30
C ILE A 388 -21.24 -26.18 -1.53
N GLY A 389 -21.52 -26.23 -0.22
CA GLY A 389 -21.16 -27.35 0.67
C GLY A 389 -19.82 -27.15 1.41
N ALA A 390 -19.03 -26.12 1.09
CA ALA A 390 -17.90 -25.72 1.92
C ALA A 390 -18.35 -24.70 2.97
N SER A 391 -17.82 -24.81 4.19
CA SER A 391 -18.03 -23.87 5.27
C SER A 391 -16.76 -23.06 5.48
N VAL A 392 -16.87 -21.73 5.52
CA VAL A 392 -15.74 -20.83 5.76
C VAL A 392 -15.87 -20.21 7.15
N GLY A 393 -14.81 -20.29 7.92
CA GLY A 393 -14.69 -19.69 9.23
C GLY A 393 -13.40 -18.87 9.34
N ILE A 394 -13.34 -17.97 10.31
CA ILE A 394 -12.15 -17.17 10.63
C ILE A 394 -11.52 -17.70 11.91
N ALA A 395 -10.21 -17.82 11.93
CA ALA A 395 -9.48 -18.11 13.17
C ALA A 395 -9.63 -16.94 14.16
N PRO A 396 -9.79 -17.19 15.45
CA PRO A 396 -9.88 -16.10 16.44
C PRO A 396 -8.57 -15.36 16.62
N SER A 397 -7.46 -16.04 16.42
CA SER A 397 -6.11 -15.47 16.54
C SER A 397 -5.09 -16.28 15.74
N ILE A 398 -3.91 -15.71 15.58
CA ILE A 398 -2.77 -16.31 14.89
C ILE A 398 -1.66 -16.52 15.90
N ASN A 399 -1.17 -17.74 16.01
CA ASN A 399 -0.10 -18.10 16.92
C ASN A 399 1.25 -17.57 16.42
N LEU A 400 2.04 -17.05 17.34
CA LEU A 400 3.43 -16.67 17.12
C LEU A 400 4.36 -17.79 17.59
N VAL A 401 5.39 -18.05 16.80
CA VAL A 401 6.48 -18.98 17.17
C VAL A 401 7.68 -18.14 17.51
N ASP A 402 7.99 -18.05 18.78
CA ASP A 402 9.09 -17.24 19.28
C ASP A 402 10.44 -17.85 18.92
N VAL A 403 11.33 -17.02 18.40
CA VAL A 403 12.70 -17.37 18.01
C VAL A 403 13.65 -16.83 19.07
N HIS A 404 14.21 -17.74 19.87
CA HIS A 404 15.20 -17.42 20.89
C HIS A 404 16.60 -17.41 20.26
N ILE A 405 17.33 -16.29 20.43
CA ILE A 405 18.71 -16.16 19.97
C ILE A 405 19.58 -15.62 21.11
N GLN A 406 20.62 -16.39 21.45
CA GLN A 406 21.69 -15.88 22.30
C GLN A 406 23.01 -16.07 21.55
N ALA A 407 23.75 -14.98 21.40
CA ALA A 407 24.99 -15.02 20.65
C ALA A 407 26.07 -14.12 21.27
N THR A 408 27.31 -14.59 21.17
CA THR A 408 28.51 -13.81 21.50
C THR A 408 29.08 -13.25 20.18
N ILE A 409 29.24 -11.95 20.10
CA ILE A 409 29.79 -11.24 18.95
C ILE A 409 31.21 -10.82 19.27
N TYR A 410 32.18 -11.40 18.56
CA TYR A 410 33.58 -11.00 18.66
C TYR A 410 33.88 -9.83 17.75
N ILE A 411 34.32 -8.74 18.36
CA ILE A 411 34.46 -7.43 17.71
C ILE A 411 35.93 -7.13 17.50
N LYS A 412 36.29 -6.70 16.29
CA LYS A 412 37.66 -6.34 15.91
C LYS A 412 38.17 -5.15 16.75
N GLU A 413 39.46 -5.11 16.97
CA GLU A 413 40.11 -3.96 17.60
C GLU A 413 39.84 -2.67 16.83
N GLY A 414 39.61 -1.57 17.56
CA GLY A 414 39.31 -0.26 16.96
C GLY A 414 37.83 0.05 16.73
N TYR A 415 36.92 -0.92 16.89
CA TYR A 415 35.49 -0.72 16.74
C TYR A 415 34.79 -0.59 18.10
N VAL A 416 33.81 0.31 18.19
CA VAL A 416 33.01 0.55 19.40
C VAL A 416 31.94 -0.53 19.52
N GLN A 417 31.93 -1.26 20.66
CA GLN A 417 31.02 -2.38 20.90
C GLN A 417 29.54 -2.04 20.64
N ARG A 418 29.08 -0.93 21.20
CA ARG A 418 27.68 -0.52 21.08
C ARG A 418 27.24 -0.35 19.63
N TRP A 419 28.10 0.20 18.77
CA TRP A 419 27.79 0.40 17.36
C TRP A 419 27.64 -0.90 16.60
N VAL A 420 28.59 -1.81 16.83
CA VAL A 420 28.58 -3.14 16.17
C VAL A 420 27.40 -3.97 16.63
N ILE A 421 27.09 -3.97 17.92
CA ILE A 421 25.93 -4.70 18.46
C ILE A 421 24.62 -4.16 17.90
N ASN A 422 24.41 -2.84 17.90
CA ASN A 422 23.19 -2.25 17.35
C ASN A 422 23.03 -2.60 15.87
N ALA A 423 24.11 -2.55 15.08
CA ALA A 423 24.07 -2.92 13.67
C ALA A 423 23.73 -4.41 13.46
N VAL A 424 24.27 -5.30 14.30
CA VAL A 424 23.94 -6.75 14.26
C VAL A 424 22.50 -6.99 14.70
N GLU A 425 22.04 -6.31 15.74
CA GLU A 425 20.66 -6.42 16.20
C GLU A 425 19.67 -5.94 15.12
N GLU A 426 19.95 -4.81 14.48
CA GLU A 426 19.14 -4.32 13.37
C GLU A 426 19.12 -5.31 12.20
N ALA A 427 20.26 -5.89 11.84
CA ALA A 427 20.34 -6.90 10.78
C ALA A 427 19.56 -8.17 11.12
N PHE A 428 19.54 -8.58 12.38
CA PHE A 428 18.79 -9.75 12.85
C PHE A 428 17.29 -9.46 12.91
N ASN A 429 16.90 -8.27 13.39
CA ASN A 429 15.51 -7.84 13.43
C ASN A 429 14.88 -7.84 12.03
N LYS A 430 15.64 -7.51 10.97
CA LYS A 430 15.15 -7.56 9.57
C LYS A 430 14.64 -8.95 9.13
N PHE A 431 15.08 -10.05 9.76
CA PHE A 431 14.57 -11.39 9.45
C PHE A 431 13.28 -11.72 10.20
N LEU A 432 13.01 -11.00 11.29
CA LEU A 432 11.87 -11.22 12.17
C LEU A 432 10.86 -10.06 12.11
N ASP A 433 11.11 -9.08 11.26
CA ASP A 433 10.20 -7.98 11.00
C ASP A 433 8.91 -8.48 10.32
N PHE A 434 7.79 -7.79 10.57
CA PHE A 434 6.50 -8.17 10.00
C PHE A 434 6.56 -8.35 8.49
N ASP A 435 7.24 -7.48 7.76
CA ASP A 435 7.33 -7.56 6.30
C ASP A 435 8.14 -8.78 5.81
N ALA A 436 9.12 -9.22 6.58
CA ALA A 436 10.00 -10.31 6.22
C ALA A 436 9.46 -11.71 6.60
N VAL A 437 8.61 -11.79 7.63
CA VAL A 437 8.07 -13.07 8.07
C VAL A 437 6.90 -13.53 7.20
N SER A 438 6.77 -14.84 7.03
CA SER A 438 5.68 -15.46 6.29
C SER A 438 5.24 -16.77 6.94
N PHE A 439 4.03 -17.24 6.56
CA PHE A 439 3.56 -18.56 6.97
C PHE A 439 4.45 -19.67 6.40
N ASN A 440 4.66 -20.73 7.17
CA ASN A 440 5.50 -21.87 6.80
C ASN A 440 6.94 -21.47 6.41
N GLN A 441 7.44 -20.38 6.98
CA GLN A 441 8.80 -19.88 6.74
C GLN A 441 9.81 -20.68 7.55
N THR A 442 10.97 -20.93 6.96
CA THR A 442 12.11 -21.55 7.64
C THR A 442 13.27 -20.58 7.76
N LEU A 443 13.70 -20.31 8.98
CA LEU A 443 14.92 -19.58 9.26
C LEU A 443 16.04 -20.57 9.62
N SER A 444 17.25 -20.29 9.15
CA SER A 444 18.44 -21.07 9.45
C SER A 444 19.48 -20.23 10.19
N VAL A 445 20.23 -20.86 11.08
CA VAL A 445 21.37 -20.23 11.78
C VAL A 445 22.35 -19.59 10.79
N GLY A 446 22.57 -20.22 9.63
CA GLY A 446 23.49 -19.71 8.60
C GLY A 446 23.11 -18.32 8.04
N GLN A 447 21.82 -17.96 8.01
CA GLN A 447 21.38 -16.62 7.60
C GLN A 447 21.86 -15.56 8.58
N PHE A 448 21.77 -15.84 9.89
CA PHE A 448 22.24 -14.95 10.94
C PHE A 448 23.76 -14.81 10.95
N TYR A 449 24.51 -15.92 10.74
CA TYR A 449 25.95 -15.85 10.55
C TYR A 449 26.34 -14.97 9.37
N LYS A 450 25.70 -15.16 8.22
CA LYS A 450 25.95 -14.36 7.02
C LYS A 450 25.66 -12.88 7.24
N ALA A 451 24.55 -12.57 7.91
CA ALA A 451 24.17 -11.17 8.19
C ALA A 451 25.15 -10.49 9.15
N ALA A 452 25.53 -11.16 10.23
CA ALA A 452 26.48 -10.61 11.20
C ALA A 452 27.88 -10.40 10.61
N THR A 453 28.39 -11.39 9.87
CA THR A 453 29.74 -11.29 9.26
C THR A 453 29.83 -10.26 8.13
N ALA A 454 28.70 -9.83 7.57
CA ALA A 454 28.67 -8.74 6.59
C ALA A 454 28.84 -7.36 7.21
N ILE A 455 28.74 -7.24 8.54
CA ILE A 455 28.85 -5.97 9.25
C ILE A 455 30.32 -5.68 9.53
N GLU A 456 30.75 -4.50 9.15
CA GLU A 456 32.11 -4.02 9.42
C GLU A 456 32.34 -3.94 10.94
N GLY A 457 33.47 -4.50 11.41
CA GLY A 457 33.79 -4.56 12.84
C GLY A 457 33.47 -5.90 13.50
N VAL A 458 32.67 -6.77 12.90
CA VAL A 458 32.49 -8.16 13.38
C VAL A 458 33.67 -9.00 12.91
N ASP A 459 34.33 -9.67 13.85
CA ASP A 459 35.37 -10.67 13.56
C ASP A 459 34.73 -12.04 13.32
N TYR A 460 34.02 -12.53 14.32
CA TYR A 460 33.19 -13.72 14.19
C TYR A 460 32.01 -13.69 15.19
N LEU A 461 31.08 -14.63 15.01
CA LEU A 461 29.89 -14.76 15.81
C LEU A 461 29.82 -16.20 16.35
N TYR A 462 29.44 -16.36 17.61
CA TYR A 462 29.10 -17.64 18.19
C TYR A 462 27.67 -17.63 18.70
N ILE A 463 26.78 -18.41 18.09
CA ILE A 463 25.37 -18.56 18.50
C ILE A 463 25.28 -19.78 19.45
N SER A 464 24.96 -19.53 20.71
CA SER A 464 24.78 -20.57 21.74
C SER A 464 23.32 -21.06 21.80
N VAL A 465 22.34 -20.19 21.49
CA VAL A 465 20.94 -20.54 21.46
C VAL A 465 20.34 -20.09 20.14
N PHE A 466 19.67 -21.00 19.45
CA PHE A 466 18.83 -20.73 18.28
C PHE A 466 17.73 -21.79 18.27
N ASN A 467 16.61 -21.51 18.93
CA ASN A 467 15.53 -22.46 19.12
C ASN A 467 14.19 -21.77 19.34
N THR A 468 13.12 -22.52 19.35
CA THR A 468 11.78 -22.09 19.82
C THR A 468 11.66 -22.15 21.34
N THR A 469 12.70 -22.57 22.04
CA THR A 469 12.83 -22.57 23.49
C THR A 469 14.11 -21.85 23.90
N SER A 470 14.20 -21.35 25.13
CA SER A 470 15.32 -20.57 25.65
C SER A 470 16.64 -21.34 25.80
N SER A 471 16.77 -22.53 25.22
CA SER A 471 17.98 -23.36 25.37
C SER A 471 18.33 -24.14 24.10
N GLY A 472 19.63 -24.21 23.82
CA GLY A 472 20.22 -25.05 22.78
C GLY A 472 19.96 -24.59 21.33
N LEU A 473 20.41 -25.43 20.42
CA LEU A 473 20.20 -25.20 18.98
C LEU A 473 19.07 -26.10 18.46
N ALA A 474 18.22 -25.55 17.63
CA ALA A 474 17.14 -26.28 16.96
C ALA A 474 17.70 -27.45 16.13
N ALA A 475 16.91 -28.51 15.96
CA ALA A 475 17.26 -29.63 15.09
C ALA A 475 17.61 -29.14 13.68
N ASN A 476 18.70 -29.62 13.13
CA ASN A 476 19.22 -29.19 11.82
C ASN A 476 19.53 -27.69 11.72
N HIS A 477 19.69 -27.00 12.86
CA HIS A 477 19.93 -25.54 12.88
C HIS A 477 18.89 -24.71 12.12
N ARG A 478 17.63 -25.13 12.16
CA ARG A 478 16.50 -24.48 11.47
C ARG A 478 15.29 -24.41 12.39
N ILE A 479 14.60 -23.29 12.29
CA ILE A 479 13.30 -23.06 12.92
C ILE A 479 12.30 -22.82 11.80
N THR A 480 11.17 -23.52 11.82
CA THR A 480 10.11 -23.37 10.83
C THR A 480 8.84 -22.93 11.54
N SER A 481 8.17 -21.89 11.04
CA SER A 481 6.81 -21.57 11.44
C SER A 481 5.86 -22.63 10.91
N GLY A 482 4.75 -22.84 11.62
CA GLY A 482 3.68 -23.70 11.12
C GLY A 482 2.96 -23.08 9.90
N PRO A 483 2.07 -23.85 9.25
CA PRO A 483 1.28 -23.36 8.12
C PRO A 483 0.30 -22.24 8.50
N THR A 484 0.02 -22.05 9.80
CA THR A 484 -0.93 -21.08 10.35
C THR A 484 -0.31 -20.21 11.45
N SER A 485 1.03 -20.18 11.55
CA SER A 485 1.77 -19.39 12.53
C SER A 485 2.89 -18.59 11.88
N LEU A 486 3.30 -17.50 12.53
CA LEU A 486 4.40 -16.64 12.11
C LEU A 486 5.57 -16.74 13.07
N LEU A 487 6.79 -16.49 12.58
CA LEU A 487 7.98 -16.38 13.41
C LEU A 487 8.02 -15.01 14.09
N HIS A 488 8.41 -14.97 15.36
CA HIS A 488 8.44 -13.76 16.16
C HIS A 488 9.73 -13.69 16.99
N LYS A 489 10.17 -12.49 17.37
CA LYS A 489 11.35 -12.25 18.22
C LYS A 489 11.00 -12.59 19.67
N ALA A 490 11.76 -13.51 20.28
CA ALA A 490 11.60 -13.82 21.70
C ALA A 490 12.18 -12.71 22.61
N ALA A 491 11.67 -12.63 23.83
CA ALA A 491 12.12 -11.64 24.81
C ALA A 491 13.59 -11.82 25.26
N ASP A 492 14.13 -13.03 25.19
CA ASP A 492 15.51 -13.38 25.55
C ASP A 492 16.49 -13.35 24.36
N PHE A 493 16.25 -12.43 23.44
CA PHE A 493 17.16 -12.14 22.35
C PHE A 493 18.36 -11.36 22.88
N VAL A 494 19.47 -12.06 23.13
CA VAL A 494 20.65 -11.51 23.82
C VAL A 494 21.88 -11.58 22.93
N LEU A 495 22.47 -10.41 22.69
CA LEU A 495 23.75 -10.25 21.99
C LEU A 495 24.83 -9.76 22.97
N VAL A 496 25.84 -10.55 23.19
CA VAL A 496 26.93 -10.26 24.14
C VAL A 496 28.19 -9.87 23.37
N PRO A 497 28.74 -8.64 23.57
CA PRO A 497 29.99 -8.24 22.95
C PRO A 497 31.20 -8.90 23.58
N SER A 498 32.22 -9.23 22.79
CA SER A 498 33.54 -9.64 23.23
C SER A 498 34.62 -8.94 22.38
N GLY A 499 35.63 -8.34 22.97
CA GLY A 499 36.61 -7.53 22.25
C GLY A 499 36.13 -6.09 21.95
N GLY A 500 36.83 -5.39 21.07
CA GLY A 500 36.49 -4.00 20.69
C GLY A 500 36.73 -2.97 21.81
N ILE A 501 36.22 -1.76 21.60
CA ILE A 501 36.30 -0.63 22.54
C ILE A 501 34.97 -0.50 23.29
N THR A 502 35.00 -0.59 24.61
CA THR A 502 33.84 -0.25 25.47
C THR A 502 33.64 1.26 25.43
N GLY A 503 32.51 1.70 24.84
CA GLY A 503 32.13 3.11 24.75
C GLY A 503 31.30 3.57 25.96
#